data_7761c6b9e8b65c5b07e3cf8fdbf94ae3
#
_entry.id   7761c6b9e8b65c5b07e3cf8fdbf94ae3
#
_cell.length_a   1.000
_cell.length_b   1.000
_cell.length_c   1.000
_cell.angle_alpha   90.00
_cell.angle_beta   90.00
_cell.angle_gamma   90.00
#
_symmetry.space_group_name_H-M   'P 1'
#
loop_
_entity.id
_entity.type
_entity.pdbx_description
1 polymer ?
#
loop_
_entity_poly.entity_id
_entity_poly.type
_entity_poly.pdbx_seq_one_letter_code
_entity_poly.pdbx_strand_id
1 'polypeptide(L)'
;AASDVYKRQALLSPLAAPEQPPIRFCGGYFPNGQAVGSSKYLYKLDWIAVLERTLKTYLADTPRLVLGGDFNIAPADADVWNPEAWRGKILCSEPERKALERLFALGLYDSFRLFTQPAERFSWWDYRQSGFERNHGLRIDLLLVSEALKGAVESASIDDGPRGNPQPSDHAPVMLDLSL
;
A
#
# COMPACT_ATOMS: atom_id res chain seq x y z
N ALA A 1 -3.67 7.19 21.22
CA ALA A 1 -3.98 6.71 19.86
C ALA A 1 -3.11 7.40 18.78
N ALA A 2 -2.91 8.74 18.85
CA ALA A 2 -2.01 9.45 17.92
C ALA A 2 -0.53 9.01 18.06
N SER A 3 -0.11 8.54 19.22
CA SER A 3 1.27 8.11 19.47
C SER A 3 1.67 6.81 18.75
N ASP A 4 0.71 5.96 18.39
CA ASP A 4 1.01 4.69 17.70
C ASP A 4 1.26 4.85 16.20
N VAL A 5 0.70 5.89 15.57
CA VAL A 5 1.00 6.23 14.17
C VAL A 5 2.48 6.60 14.01
N TYR A 6 3.05 7.30 14.98
CA TYR A 6 4.45 7.73 14.92
C TYR A 6 5.47 6.63 15.24
N LYS A 7 5.09 5.60 15.99
CA LYS A 7 6.01 4.53 16.42
C LYS A 7 6.37 3.52 15.32
N ARG A 8 5.69 3.53 14.17
CA ARG A 8 5.88 2.59 13.07
C ARG A 8 6.34 3.24 11.76
N GLN A 9 6.78 4.50 11.81
CA GLN A 9 7.34 5.20 10.65
C GLN A 9 8.85 4.97 10.60
N ALA A 10 9.34 4.28 9.57
CA ALA A 10 10.73 4.36 9.18
C ALA A 10 10.90 5.63 8.32
N LEU A 11 11.43 6.70 8.89
CA LEU A 11 11.97 7.82 8.13
C LEU A 11 13.32 7.37 7.59
N LEU A 12 13.36 6.96 6.34
CA LEU A 12 14.63 6.83 5.64
C LEU A 12 15.07 8.25 5.27
N SER A 13 16.26 8.64 5.73
CA SER A 13 16.90 9.90 5.36
C SER A 13 17.00 10.05 3.84
N PRO A 14 16.88 11.28 3.32
CA PRO A 14 16.86 11.51 1.88
C PRO A 14 18.14 10.99 1.23
N LEU A 15 18.01 10.12 0.26
CA LEU A 15 19.00 9.94 -0.80
C LEU A 15 18.90 11.21 -1.68
N ALA A 16 19.57 12.27 -1.27
CA ALA A 16 19.62 13.50 -2.06
C ALA A 16 20.91 13.52 -2.84
N ALA A 17 20.82 13.64 -4.17
CA ALA A 17 21.83 14.35 -4.90
C ALA A 17 21.86 15.81 -4.38
N PRO A 18 23.04 16.47 -4.22
CA PRO A 18 23.14 17.74 -3.50
C PRO A 18 22.29 18.91 -4.02
N GLU A 19 21.67 18.76 -5.17
CA GLU A 19 20.91 19.82 -5.88
C GLU A 19 19.42 19.54 -6.03
N GLN A 20 18.91 18.39 -5.56
CA GLN A 20 17.50 18.06 -5.70
C GLN A 20 16.73 18.17 -4.38
N PRO A 21 15.45 18.61 -4.41
CA PRO A 21 14.61 18.61 -3.21
C PRO A 21 14.48 17.20 -2.63
N PRO A 22 14.49 17.06 -1.29
CA PRO A 22 14.44 15.76 -0.62
C PRO A 22 13.16 15.01 -0.98
N ILE A 23 13.25 13.67 -1.00
CA ILE A 23 12.09 12.80 -1.05
C ILE A 23 11.75 12.36 0.37
N ARG A 24 10.48 12.52 0.74
CA ARG A 24 9.96 11.96 1.99
C ARG A 24 9.42 10.55 1.73
N PHE A 25 9.99 9.57 2.38
CA PHE A 25 9.45 8.22 2.41
C PHE A 25 8.66 8.00 3.70
N CYS A 26 7.40 7.59 3.57
CA CYS A 26 6.53 7.21 4.68
C CYS A 26 6.23 5.70 4.55
N GLY A 27 6.80 4.89 5.44
CA GLY A 27 6.48 3.46 5.54
C GLY A 27 5.43 3.21 6.61
N GLY A 28 4.45 2.35 6.35
CA GLY A 28 3.41 2.03 7.31
C GLY A 28 2.89 0.61 7.21
N TYR A 29 2.48 0.07 8.35
CA TYR A 29 1.64 -1.11 8.46
C TYR A 29 0.25 -0.66 8.89
N PHE A 30 -0.72 -0.74 7.96
CA PHE A 30 -2.09 -0.34 8.25
C PHE A 30 -2.77 -1.43 9.11
N PRO A 31 -3.61 -1.06 10.08
CA PRO A 31 -4.33 -2.05 10.87
C PRO A 31 -5.14 -3.00 10.00
N ASN A 32 -5.09 -4.31 10.28
CA ASN A 32 -5.87 -5.29 9.51
C ASN A 32 -7.39 -5.09 9.66
N GLY A 33 -7.87 -4.76 10.88
CA GLY A 33 -9.29 -4.53 11.15
C GLY A 33 -10.07 -5.78 11.56
N GLN A 34 -9.52 -6.96 11.44
CA GLN A 34 -10.03 -8.26 11.86
C GLN A 34 -11.34 -8.67 11.17
N ALA A 35 -12.44 -7.94 11.35
CA ALA A 35 -13.74 -8.22 10.72
C ALA A 35 -14.51 -6.91 10.53
N VAL A 36 -15.24 -6.80 9.42
CA VAL A 36 -16.11 -5.65 9.13
C VAL A 36 -17.09 -5.42 10.29
N GLY A 37 -17.18 -4.16 10.74
CA GLY A 37 -18.02 -3.74 11.85
C GLY A 37 -17.43 -3.99 13.25
N SER A 38 -16.27 -4.64 13.38
CA SER A 38 -15.61 -4.79 14.68
C SER A 38 -15.00 -3.48 15.19
N SER A 39 -14.66 -3.39 16.47
CA SER A 39 -13.94 -2.25 17.03
C SER A 39 -12.57 -2.02 16.37
N LYS A 40 -11.89 -3.10 15.97
CA LYS A 40 -10.62 -3.02 15.23
C LYS A 40 -10.80 -2.50 13.81
N TYR A 41 -11.92 -2.80 13.18
CA TYR A 41 -12.28 -2.26 11.88
C TYR A 41 -12.54 -0.75 11.95
N LEU A 42 -13.31 -0.31 12.95
CA LEU A 42 -13.55 1.13 13.16
C LEU A 42 -12.23 1.84 13.46
N TYR A 43 -11.39 1.27 14.31
CA TYR A 43 -10.03 1.78 14.57
C TYR A 43 -9.20 1.91 13.29
N LYS A 44 -9.25 0.94 12.38
CA LYS A 44 -8.58 1.01 11.07
C LYS A 44 -9.03 2.21 10.26
N LEU A 45 -10.33 2.42 10.14
CA LEU A 45 -10.88 3.55 9.38
C LEU A 45 -10.50 4.90 9.99
N ASP A 46 -10.55 5.00 11.32
CA ASP A 46 -10.12 6.20 12.06
C ASP A 46 -8.61 6.45 11.88
N TRP A 47 -7.80 5.38 11.92
CA TRP A 47 -6.36 5.44 11.70
C TRP A 47 -6.03 6.01 10.30
N ILE A 48 -6.73 5.52 9.26
CA ILE A 48 -6.55 6.03 7.89
C ILE A 48 -6.98 7.51 7.79
N ALA A 49 -8.05 7.91 8.48
CA ALA A 49 -8.47 9.32 8.50
C ALA A 49 -7.44 10.23 9.22
N VAL A 50 -6.73 9.74 10.24
CA VAL A 50 -5.59 10.46 10.85
C VAL A 50 -4.43 10.54 9.87
N LEU A 51 -4.09 9.44 9.20
CA LEU A 51 -3.03 9.40 8.18
C LEU A 51 -3.32 10.39 7.04
N GLU A 52 -4.55 10.45 6.54
CA GLU A 52 -4.97 11.42 5.51
C GLU A 52 -4.64 12.86 5.92
N ARG A 53 -4.98 13.26 7.14
CA ARG A 53 -4.66 14.61 7.66
C ARG A 53 -3.15 14.85 7.76
N THR A 54 -2.40 13.85 8.21
CA THR A 54 -0.94 13.92 8.32
C THR A 54 -0.29 14.07 6.95
N LEU A 55 -0.74 13.29 5.97
CA LEU A 55 -0.23 13.36 4.59
C LEU A 55 -0.50 14.70 3.93
N LYS A 56 -1.66 15.33 4.18
CA LYS A 56 -1.94 16.71 3.71
C LYS A 56 -0.85 17.69 4.19
N THR A 57 -0.47 17.62 5.46
CA THR A 57 0.60 18.45 6.01
C THR A 57 1.95 18.12 5.37
N TYR A 58 2.26 16.83 5.21
CA TYR A 58 3.53 16.41 4.62
C TYR A 58 3.66 16.81 3.16
N LEU A 59 2.60 16.68 2.37
CA LEU A 59 2.61 17.06 0.96
C LEU A 59 2.75 18.57 0.75
N ALA A 60 2.20 19.38 1.67
CA ALA A 60 2.38 20.84 1.64
C ALA A 60 3.81 21.26 1.96
N ASP A 61 4.49 20.55 2.85
CA ASP A 61 5.87 20.81 3.25
C ASP A 61 6.90 20.19 2.29
N THR A 62 6.65 18.96 1.88
CA THR A 62 7.54 18.17 1.02
C THR A 62 6.72 17.51 -0.09
N PRO A 63 6.57 18.14 -1.26
CA PRO A 63 5.72 17.63 -2.34
C PRO A 63 6.21 16.31 -2.95
N ARG A 64 7.52 15.99 -2.83
CA ARG A 64 8.11 14.71 -3.28
C ARG A 64 7.96 13.66 -2.19
N LEU A 65 6.89 12.87 -2.26
CA LEU A 65 6.53 11.90 -1.21
C LEU A 65 6.25 10.52 -1.80
N VAL A 66 6.75 9.48 -1.13
CA VAL A 66 6.39 8.07 -1.34
C VAL A 66 5.73 7.56 -0.05
N LEU A 67 4.54 6.98 -0.17
CA LEU A 67 3.87 6.26 0.90
C LEU A 67 3.84 4.77 0.55
N GLY A 68 4.48 3.93 1.37
CA GLY A 68 4.59 2.50 1.11
C GLY A 68 4.25 1.62 2.29
N GLY A 69 3.86 0.39 2.03
CA GLY A 69 3.66 -0.64 3.04
C GLY A 69 2.46 -1.55 2.80
N ASP A 70 2.12 -2.34 3.81
CA ASP A 70 0.91 -3.16 3.82
C ASP A 70 -0.29 -2.30 4.22
N PHE A 71 -1.14 -2.00 3.23
CA PHE A 71 -2.36 -1.21 3.44
C PHE A 71 -3.50 -2.03 4.01
N ASN A 72 -3.39 -3.37 3.96
CA ASN A 72 -4.48 -4.26 4.32
C ASN A 72 -5.80 -3.91 3.61
N ILE A 73 -5.72 -3.36 2.38
CA ILE A 73 -6.85 -3.02 1.52
C ILE A 73 -6.49 -3.37 0.08
N ALA A 74 -7.30 -4.17 -0.58
CA ALA A 74 -7.24 -4.38 -2.03
C ALA A 74 -7.95 -3.21 -2.73
N PRO A 75 -7.24 -2.39 -3.54
CA PRO A 75 -7.79 -1.17 -4.12
C PRO A 75 -9.01 -1.42 -5.02
N ALA A 76 -8.97 -2.47 -5.83
CA ALA A 76 -9.98 -2.76 -6.83
C ALA A 76 -10.24 -4.27 -6.94
N ASP A 77 -11.25 -4.64 -7.71
CA ASP A 77 -11.56 -6.05 -7.98
C ASP A 77 -10.44 -6.76 -8.75
N ALA A 78 -9.70 -6.03 -9.60
CA ALA A 78 -8.50 -6.54 -10.28
C ALA A 78 -7.33 -6.88 -9.34
N ASP A 79 -7.42 -6.48 -8.07
CA ASP A 79 -6.43 -6.74 -7.02
C ASP A 79 -6.80 -7.94 -6.13
N VAL A 80 -7.79 -8.74 -6.57
CA VAL A 80 -8.38 -9.84 -5.78
C VAL A 80 -8.58 -11.05 -6.71
N TRP A 81 -8.09 -12.22 -6.32
CA TRP A 81 -8.23 -13.45 -7.12
C TRP A 81 -9.68 -13.90 -7.34
N ASN A 82 -10.59 -13.58 -6.42
CA ASN A 82 -12.02 -13.88 -6.54
C ASN A 82 -12.85 -12.73 -5.98
N PRO A 83 -13.12 -11.68 -6.75
CA PRO A 83 -13.82 -10.48 -6.29
C PRO A 83 -15.21 -10.75 -5.73
N GLU A 84 -15.95 -11.71 -6.29
CA GLU A 84 -17.30 -12.06 -5.81
C GLU A 84 -17.24 -12.65 -4.40
N ALA A 85 -16.31 -13.57 -4.17
CA ALA A 85 -16.13 -14.21 -2.87
C ALA A 85 -15.61 -13.25 -1.79
N TRP A 86 -14.90 -12.17 -2.19
CA TRP A 86 -14.33 -11.18 -1.28
C TRP A 86 -15.17 -9.91 -1.12
N ARG A 87 -16.21 -9.74 -1.91
CA ARG A 87 -17.08 -8.56 -1.84
C ARG A 87 -17.61 -8.32 -0.43
N GLY A 88 -17.39 -7.12 0.10
CA GLY A 88 -17.83 -6.70 1.43
C GLY A 88 -17.12 -7.35 2.61
N LYS A 89 -16.13 -8.23 2.36
CA LYS A 89 -15.27 -8.78 3.43
C LYS A 89 -14.19 -7.79 3.82
N ILE A 90 -13.54 -8.08 4.96
CA ILE A 90 -12.36 -7.34 5.40
C ILE A 90 -11.30 -7.32 4.28
N LEU A 91 -10.52 -6.26 4.16
CA LEU A 91 -9.57 -5.93 3.08
C LEU A 91 -10.22 -5.53 1.75
N CYS A 92 -11.53 -5.79 1.55
CA CYS A 92 -12.25 -5.56 0.29
C CYS A 92 -13.60 -4.86 0.51
N SER A 93 -13.86 -4.32 1.70
CA SER A 93 -15.10 -3.63 2.00
C SER A 93 -15.13 -2.23 1.35
N GLU A 94 -16.33 -1.77 1.01
CA GLU A 94 -16.51 -0.44 0.41
C GLU A 94 -15.98 0.70 1.30
N PRO A 95 -16.19 0.73 2.63
CA PRO A 95 -15.62 1.77 3.49
C PRO A 95 -14.09 1.79 3.49
N GLU A 96 -13.42 0.62 3.39
CA GLU A 96 -11.96 0.54 3.27
C GLU A 96 -11.48 1.13 1.95
N ARG A 97 -12.09 0.74 0.83
CA ARG A 97 -11.76 1.27 -0.50
C ARG A 97 -12.00 2.78 -0.57
N LYS A 98 -13.11 3.28 -0.02
CA LYS A 98 -13.37 4.74 0.09
C LYS A 98 -12.33 5.45 0.96
N ALA A 99 -11.84 4.82 2.01
CA ALA A 99 -10.76 5.38 2.81
C ALA A 99 -9.46 5.48 2.01
N LEU A 100 -9.14 4.48 1.20
CA LEU A 100 -7.98 4.49 0.30
C LEU A 100 -8.15 5.52 -0.84
N GLU A 101 -9.35 5.64 -1.43
CA GLU A 101 -9.67 6.65 -2.44
C GLU A 101 -9.42 8.08 -1.94
N ARG A 102 -9.68 8.36 -0.66
CA ARG A 102 -9.36 9.68 -0.07
C ARG A 102 -7.85 9.94 -0.03
N LEU A 103 -7.01 8.90 0.14
CA LEU A 103 -5.56 9.05 0.02
C LEU A 103 -5.16 9.34 -1.43
N PHE A 104 -5.75 8.67 -2.41
CA PHE A 104 -5.52 8.98 -3.83
C PHE A 104 -5.95 10.41 -4.18
N ALA A 105 -7.05 10.88 -3.62
CA ALA A 105 -7.54 12.25 -3.83
C ALA A 105 -6.60 13.35 -3.29
N LEU A 106 -5.58 12.99 -2.50
CA LEU A 106 -4.50 13.91 -2.10
C LEU A 106 -3.45 14.13 -3.22
N GLY A 107 -3.59 13.52 -4.39
CA GLY A 107 -2.59 13.50 -5.45
C GLY A 107 -1.54 12.43 -5.24
N LEU A 108 -1.92 11.31 -4.62
CA LEU A 108 -1.11 10.11 -4.51
C LEU A 108 -1.55 9.10 -5.58
N TYR A 109 -0.59 8.52 -6.29
CA TYR A 109 -0.79 7.59 -7.39
C TYR A 109 -0.23 6.23 -7.04
N ASP A 110 -1.00 5.19 -7.27
CA ASP A 110 -0.53 3.81 -7.18
C ASP A 110 0.52 3.54 -8.27
N SER A 111 1.79 3.46 -7.88
CA SER A 111 2.90 3.33 -8.82
C SER A 111 2.78 2.09 -9.71
N PHE A 112 2.26 0.98 -9.17
CA PHE A 112 2.04 -0.25 -9.91
C PHE A 112 1.05 -0.06 -11.07
N ARG A 113 0.02 0.78 -10.89
CA ARG A 113 -1.00 1.06 -11.89
C ARG A 113 -0.62 2.17 -12.88
N LEU A 114 0.56 2.78 -12.76
CA LEU A 114 1.11 3.67 -13.78
C LEU A 114 1.56 2.91 -15.04
N PHE A 115 1.73 1.60 -14.95
CA PHE A 115 2.18 0.74 -16.04
C PHE A 115 1.13 -0.33 -16.36
N THR A 116 1.19 -0.83 -17.61
CA THR A 116 0.45 -2.05 -17.96
C THR A 116 1.08 -3.23 -17.22
N GLN A 117 0.33 -3.86 -16.35
CA GLN A 117 0.78 -4.99 -15.56
C GLN A 117 0.10 -6.28 -16.02
N PRO A 118 0.76 -7.45 -15.89
CA PRO A 118 0.08 -8.71 -16.05
C PRO A 118 -1.13 -8.81 -15.12
N ALA A 119 -2.16 -9.54 -15.56
CA ALA A 119 -3.31 -9.84 -14.70
C ALA A 119 -2.90 -10.72 -13.51
N GLU A 120 -3.70 -10.71 -12.46
CA GLU A 120 -3.54 -11.59 -11.30
C GLU A 120 -2.17 -11.51 -10.63
N ARG A 121 -1.62 -10.27 -10.54
CA ARG A 121 -0.41 -9.99 -9.76
C ARG A 121 -0.82 -9.54 -8.37
N PHE A 122 -0.45 -10.34 -7.38
CA PHE A 122 -0.78 -10.14 -5.97
C PHE A 122 0.48 -9.95 -5.15
N SER A 123 0.33 -9.41 -3.93
CA SER A 123 1.42 -9.19 -2.99
C SER A 123 1.26 -9.99 -1.69
N TRP A 124 0.11 -10.63 -1.48
CA TRP A 124 -0.20 -11.43 -0.30
C TRP A 124 -1.01 -12.67 -0.66
N TRP A 125 -0.71 -13.81 0.00
CA TRP A 125 -1.45 -15.07 -0.11
C TRP A 125 -1.54 -15.73 1.26
N ASP A 126 -2.76 -16.10 1.68
CA ASP A 126 -2.95 -16.88 2.90
C ASP A 126 -2.16 -18.21 2.82
N TYR A 127 -1.48 -18.59 3.90
CA TYR A 127 -0.78 -19.88 3.98
C TYR A 127 -1.73 -21.06 3.86
N ARG A 128 -3.00 -20.87 4.22
CA ARG A 128 -4.02 -21.90 4.19
C ARG A 128 -4.43 -22.23 2.75
N GLN A 129 -4.81 -23.49 2.53
CA GLN A 129 -5.37 -23.97 1.27
C GLN A 129 -4.46 -23.80 0.06
N SER A 130 -3.14 -23.83 0.26
CA SER A 130 -2.16 -23.60 -0.82
C SER A 130 -2.45 -22.31 -1.61
N GLY A 131 -2.67 -21.21 -0.90
CA GLY A 131 -3.05 -19.93 -1.51
C GLY A 131 -2.06 -19.47 -2.57
N PHE A 132 -0.76 -19.58 -2.30
CA PHE A 132 0.28 -19.18 -3.24
C PHE A 132 0.32 -20.07 -4.48
N GLU A 133 0.33 -21.39 -4.34
CA GLU A 133 0.40 -22.34 -5.44
C GLU A 133 -0.82 -22.24 -6.38
N ARG A 134 -1.97 -21.82 -5.86
CA ARG A 134 -3.20 -21.58 -6.61
C ARG A 134 -3.35 -20.16 -7.13
N ASN A 135 -2.41 -19.28 -6.79
CA ASN A 135 -2.48 -17.85 -7.02
C ASN A 135 -3.77 -17.21 -6.43
N HIS A 136 -4.24 -17.70 -5.27
CA HIS A 136 -5.41 -17.14 -4.57
C HIS A 136 -4.97 -15.99 -3.67
N GLY A 137 -4.49 -14.91 -4.28
CA GLY A 137 -3.87 -13.77 -3.60
C GLY A 137 -4.70 -12.48 -3.64
N LEU A 138 -4.21 -11.50 -2.90
CA LEU A 138 -4.65 -10.11 -2.94
C LEU A 138 -3.43 -9.20 -3.12
N ARG A 139 -3.59 -8.08 -3.81
CA ARG A 139 -2.60 -7.00 -3.81
C ARG A 139 -3.00 -5.99 -2.77
N ILE A 140 -2.33 -6.02 -1.62
CA ILE A 140 -2.58 -5.17 -0.46
C ILE A 140 -1.37 -4.37 0.00
N ASP A 141 -0.18 -4.68 -0.55
CA ASP A 141 1.04 -3.92 -0.37
C ASP A 141 1.17 -2.93 -1.52
N LEU A 142 1.26 -1.65 -1.21
CA LEU A 142 1.26 -0.59 -2.20
C LEU A 142 2.45 0.35 -2.00
N LEU A 143 2.91 0.93 -3.12
CA LEU A 143 3.82 2.07 -3.13
C LEU A 143 3.12 3.21 -3.88
N LEU A 144 2.67 4.22 -3.12
CA LEU A 144 2.01 5.39 -3.68
C LEU A 144 3.03 6.52 -3.83
N VAL A 145 3.02 7.18 -4.96
CA VAL A 145 3.87 8.33 -5.26
C VAL A 145 3.04 9.60 -5.38
N SER A 146 3.57 10.72 -4.92
CA SER A 146 2.95 12.03 -5.12
C SER A 146 3.03 12.45 -6.60
N GLU A 147 2.18 13.41 -7.00
CA GLU A 147 2.20 14.01 -8.35
C GLU A 147 3.60 14.47 -8.74
N ALA A 148 4.35 15.06 -7.80
CA ALA A 148 5.71 15.55 -8.04
C ALA A 148 6.73 14.44 -8.37
N LEU A 149 6.44 13.18 -8.03
CA LEU A 149 7.29 12.01 -8.33
C LEU A 149 6.76 11.15 -9.47
N LYS A 150 5.51 11.34 -9.89
CA LYS A 150 4.84 10.49 -10.89
C LYS A 150 5.65 10.34 -12.18
N GLY A 151 6.19 11.44 -12.69
CA GLY A 151 7.02 11.45 -13.90
C GLY A 151 8.43 10.86 -13.72
N ALA A 152 8.87 10.65 -12.48
CA ALA A 152 10.16 10.05 -12.16
C ALA A 152 10.07 8.52 -11.96
N VAL A 153 8.88 7.94 -11.98
CA VAL A 153 8.71 6.49 -11.83
C VAL A 153 9.16 5.78 -13.10
N GLU A 154 10.21 4.98 -13.01
CA GLU A 154 10.71 4.16 -14.12
C GLU A 154 10.06 2.79 -14.16
N SER A 155 9.90 2.17 -13.00
CA SER A 155 9.24 0.86 -12.88
C SER A 155 8.54 0.69 -11.54
N ALA A 156 7.54 -0.19 -11.52
CA ALA A 156 6.94 -0.70 -10.29
C ALA A 156 6.57 -2.16 -10.49
N SER A 157 6.94 -3.01 -9.53
CA SER A 157 6.78 -4.46 -9.66
C SER A 157 6.50 -5.14 -8.32
N ILE A 158 6.10 -6.39 -8.39
CA ILE A 158 5.95 -7.30 -7.26
C ILE A 158 6.87 -8.48 -7.51
N ASP A 159 7.79 -8.75 -6.58
CA ASP A 159 8.71 -9.90 -6.64
C ASP A 159 8.14 -11.06 -5.83
N ASP A 160 7.50 -12.00 -6.50
CA ASP A 160 6.95 -13.21 -5.88
C ASP A 160 7.98 -14.35 -5.75
N GLY A 161 9.21 -14.20 -6.26
CA GLY A 161 10.29 -15.18 -6.16
C GLY A 161 10.58 -15.65 -4.72
N PRO A 162 10.68 -14.73 -3.73
CA PRO A 162 10.89 -15.10 -2.33
C PRO A 162 9.82 -16.00 -1.73
N ARG A 163 8.60 -16.02 -2.29
CA ARG A 163 7.51 -16.91 -1.86
C ARG A 163 7.81 -18.39 -2.10
N GLY A 164 8.72 -18.71 -3.01
CA GLY A 164 9.20 -20.07 -3.27
C GLY A 164 10.29 -20.58 -2.30
N ASN A 165 10.77 -19.75 -1.40
CA ASN A 165 11.83 -20.13 -0.43
C ASN A 165 11.27 -20.99 0.72
N PRO A 166 12.12 -21.75 1.45
CA PRO A 166 11.72 -22.42 2.68
C PRO A 166 11.22 -21.39 3.73
N GLN A 167 10.06 -21.66 4.33
CA GLN A 167 9.42 -20.79 5.34
C GLN A 167 9.27 -19.31 4.88
N PRO A 168 8.64 -19.07 3.73
CA PRO A 168 8.55 -17.73 3.18
C PRO A 168 7.57 -16.86 3.99
N SER A 169 7.68 -15.53 3.87
CA SER A 169 6.61 -14.63 4.28
C SER A 169 5.34 -14.92 3.48
N ASP A 170 4.16 -14.59 4.00
CA ASP A 170 2.90 -14.60 3.24
C ASP A 170 2.75 -13.37 2.33
N HIS A 171 3.66 -12.39 2.44
CA HIS A 171 3.79 -11.25 1.55
C HIS A 171 4.97 -11.41 0.58
N ALA A 172 4.84 -10.81 -0.60
CA ALA A 172 5.89 -10.59 -1.58
C ALA A 172 6.39 -9.14 -1.52
N PRO A 173 7.70 -8.89 -1.70
CA PRO A 173 8.23 -7.54 -1.82
C PRO A 173 7.56 -6.75 -2.97
N VAL A 174 7.24 -5.49 -2.70
CA VAL A 174 6.83 -4.51 -3.72
C VAL A 174 7.99 -3.56 -3.98
N MET A 175 8.28 -3.27 -5.24
CA MET A 175 9.45 -2.50 -5.67
C MET A 175 9.03 -1.30 -6.50
N LEU A 176 9.79 -0.23 -6.37
CA LEU A 176 9.61 1.02 -7.09
C LEU A 176 10.99 1.59 -7.46
N ASP A 177 11.21 1.83 -8.73
CA ASP A 177 12.40 2.50 -9.24
C ASP A 177 12.06 3.92 -9.65
N LEU A 178 12.89 4.87 -9.19
CA LEU A 178 12.76 6.29 -9.49
C LEU A 178 14.05 6.80 -10.16
N SER A 179 13.90 7.51 -11.26
CA SER A 179 14.94 8.33 -11.86
C SER A 179 14.92 9.72 -11.23
N LEU A 180 15.98 10.11 -10.53
CA LEU A 180 16.04 11.30 -9.69
C LEU A 180 17.05 12.31 -10.22
#